data_50126ffa3352cc46965d6cf01cc8d9ac
#
_entry.id   50126ffa3352cc46965d6cf01cc8d9ac
#
_cell.length_a   1.000
_cell.length_b   1.000
_cell.length_c   1.000
_cell.angle_alpha   90.00
_cell.angle_beta   90.00
_cell.angle_gamma   90.00
#
_symmetry.space_group_name_H-M   'P 1'
#
loop_
_entity.id
_entity.type
_entity.pdbx_description
1 polymer ?
#
loop_
_entity_poly.entity_id
_entity_poly.type
_entity_poly.pdbx_seq_one_letter_code
_entity_poly.pdbx_strand_id
1 'polypeptide(L)'
;MNRAILLSVLMLPASAAFAQRYKINVTESPEGTQLNKVLGESEDARKRVLLEEFLAKFPSNENVPWVNSQLLQIVAKTNEPDKVLDFGQKLLAVDPTDTDTAHNCLKAAEAKKDPGLIMTWAAKTSGLARKMAAAPEPKDAEEVEMWKKQVDYAKQVDIYTEYALFNGGNVIADNAQKIALWESLEKQNPKSQYVAMAQPYLFSAYDKAGDKPKALATAEKVLAADPKNDDMLLYLATYNFENMRDKNKALDYSTRLTEVAPTRPVPQGVSADEWARRAGSKTALGGWMAGVIHATNNKWADTDKFLRIALPTLPDNKDLQAEVLFYLGLANYNLAQGAPNRQQRLADALKYSQQCAAIPGKYQAQAKKNVTAIQGAPAQKKR
;
A
#
# COMPACT_ATOMS: atom_id res chain seq x y z
N MET A 1 15.93 -7.58 2.61
CA MET A 1 16.70 -7.01 1.49
C MET A 1 15.76 -6.15 0.66
N ASN A 2 15.51 -4.93 1.13
CA ASN A 2 14.85 -3.92 0.31
C ASN A 2 15.86 -3.46 -0.73
N ARG A 3 15.83 -4.09 -1.92
CA ARG A 3 16.34 -3.42 -3.10
C ARG A 3 15.40 -2.24 -3.34
N ALA A 4 15.86 -1.03 -2.99
CA ALA A 4 15.39 0.17 -3.63
C ALA A 4 15.64 -0.05 -5.12
N ILE A 5 14.62 -0.51 -5.84
CA ILE A 5 14.60 -0.44 -7.29
C ILE A 5 14.40 1.05 -7.57
N LEU A 6 15.51 1.78 -7.62
CA LEU A 6 15.60 2.99 -8.40
C LEU A 6 15.32 2.53 -9.84
N LEU A 7 14.04 2.50 -10.22
CA LEU A 7 13.68 2.59 -11.61
C LEU A 7 14.12 4.00 -12.04
N SER A 8 15.35 4.08 -12.54
CA SER A 8 15.72 5.13 -13.47
C SER A 8 14.77 4.96 -14.64
N VAL A 9 13.63 5.68 -14.60
CA VAL A 9 12.84 5.95 -15.78
C VAL A 9 13.80 6.69 -16.70
N LEU A 10 14.43 5.94 -17.61
CA LEU A 10 15.18 6.50 -18.73
C LEU A 10 14.19 7.42 -19.45
N MET A 11 14.27 8.71 -19.14
CA MET A 11 13.69 9.74 -19.97
C MET A 11 14.47 9.71 -21.29
N LEU A 12 14.06 8.84 -22.19
CA LEU A 12 14.44 9.00 -23.59
C LEU A 12 13.89 10.36 -24.00
N PRO A 13 14.71 11.21 -24.61
CA PRO A 13 14.21 12.45 -25.19
C PRO A 13 13.24 12.07 -26.31
N ALA A 14 11.94 12.14 -26.01
CA ALA A 14 10.86 11.95 -26.99
C ALA A 14 10.86 13.05 -28.08
N SER A 15 11.86 13.91 -28.09
CA SER A 15 11.87 15.19 -28.80
C SER A 15 12.10 15.13 -30.31
N ALA A 16 12.40 13.98 -30.89
CA ALA A 16 12.71 13.97 -32.35
C ALA A 16 11.67 13.27 -33.25
N ALA A 17 10.84 12.39 -32.73
CA ALA A 17 9.91 11.58 -33.54
C ALA A 17 8.47 12.10 -33.59
N PHE A 18 8.08 13.01 -32.67
CA PHE A 18 6.73 13.58 -32.60
C PHE A 18 6.68 15.06 -32.97
N ALA A 19 7.72 15.57 -33.61
CA ALA A 19 8.02 16.99 -33.70
C ALA A 19 7.05 17.85 -34.55
N GLN A 20 5.99 17.33 -35.14
CA GLN A 20 5.03 18.17 -35.89
C GLN A 20 3.60 17.63 -35.91
N ARG A 21 3.02 17.38 -34.72
CA ARG A 21 1.59 17.09 -34.63
C ARG A 21 0.77 18.33 -35.11
N TYR A 22 1.19 19.51 -34.72
CA TYR A 22 0.60 20.78 -35.15
C TYR A 22 1.44 21.36 -36.27
N LYS A 23 0.86 21.47 -37.47
CA LYS A 23 1.53 22.02 -38.64
C LYS A 23 1.63 23.54 -38.54
N ILE A 24 2.73 24.10 -39.03
CA ILE A 24 2.92 25.53 -39.19
C ILE A 24 2.76 25.88 -40.67
N ASN A 25 2.03 26.96 -40.97
CA ASN A 25 1.89 27.52 -42.29
C ASN A 25 2.43 28.96 -42.28
N VAL A 26 3.56 29.19 -42.93
CA VAL A 26 4.21 30.50 -42.97
C VAL A 26 3.95 31.12 -44.35
N THR A 27 3.17 32.18 -44.36
CA THR A 27 2.80 32.93 -45.59
C THR A 27 3.51 34.26 -45.65
N GLU A 28 3.50 34.92 -46.83
CA GLU A 28 3.95 36.31 -47.00
C GLU A 28 2.91 37.27 -46.42
N SER A 29 2.83 37.36 -45.12
CA SER A 29 1.86 38.17 -44.36
C SER A 29 2.51 38.72 -43.09
N PRO A 30 1.87 39.67 -42.39
CA PRO A 30 2.35 40.14 -41.07
C PRO A 30 2.50 38.97 -40.07
N GLU A 31 1.57 38.00 -40.08
CA GLU A 31 1.61 36.79 -39.28
C GLU A 31 2.81 35.93 -39.61
N GLY A 32 3.03 35.66 -40.92
CA GLY A 32 4.18 34.88 -41.40
C GLY A 32 5.51 35.56 -41.08
N THR A 33 5.56 36.90 -41.16
CA THR A 33 6.74 37.66 -40.75
C THR A 33 7.04 37.46 -39.25
N GLN A 34 6.04 37.44 -38.39
CA GLN A 34 6.21 37.18 -36.96
C GLN A 34 6.65 35.71 -36.70
N LEU A 35 6.06 34.75 -37.43
CA LEU A 35 6.43 33.33 -37.31
C LEU A 35 7.88 33.09 -37.78
N ASN A 36 8.34 33.77 -38.82
CA ASN A 36 9.75 33.69 -39.26
C ASN A 36 10.72 34.16 -38.15
N LYS A 37 10.37 35.22 -37.40
CA LYS A 37 11.17 35.64 -36.24
C LYS A 37 11.21 34.54 -35.14
N VAL A 38 10.07 33.91 -34.90
CA VAL A 38 9.99 32.78 -33.93
C VAL A 38 10.86 31.62 -34.38
N LEU A 39 10.82 31.24 -35.66
CA LEU A 39 11.61 30.15 -36.23
C LEU A 39 13.12 30.41 -36.18
N GLY A 40 13.52 31.68 -36.35
CA GLY A 40 14.92 32.11 -36.27
C GLY A 40 15.46 32.25 -34.85
N GLU A 41 14.61 32.24 -33.83
CA GLU A 41 15.04 32.40 -32.46
C GLU A 41 15.33 31.04 -31.79
N SER A 42 16.53 30.90 -31.24
CA SER A 42 16.99 29.67 -30.56
C SER A 42 16.92 29.75 -29.06
N GLU A 43 16.86 30.93 -28.46
CA GLU A 43 16.79 31.12 -27.03
C GLU A 43 15.32 31.03 -26.54
N ASP A 44 15.03 30.04 -25.68
CA ASP A 44 13.66 29.75 -25.20
C ASP A 44 12.99 30.99 -24.59
N ALA A 45 13.69 31.82 -23.84
CA ALA A 45 13.13 33.03 -23.22
C ALA A 45 12.69 34.09 -24.26
N ARG A 46 13.49 34.35 -25.27
CA ARG A 46 13.14 35.28 -26.35
C ARG A 46 12.07 34.71 -27.27
N LYS A 47 12.19 33.42 -27.60
CA LYS A 47 11.19 32.68 -28.38
C LYS A 47 9.82 32.76 -27.74
N ARG A 48 9.76 32.62 -26.43
CA ARG A 48 8.51 32.75 -25.67
C ARG A 48 7.87 34.12 -25.85
N VAL A 49 8.64 35.21 -25.74
CA VAL A 49 8.11 36.58 -25.95
C VAL A 49 7.50 36.72 -27.35
N LEU A 50 8.21 36.26 -28.36
CA LEU A 50 7.72 36.31 -29.76
C LEU A 50 6.45 35.47 -29.96
N LEU A 51 6.32 34.32 -29.29
CA LEU A 51 5.14 33.47 -29.35
C LEU A 51 3.95 34.12 -28.62
N GLU A 52 4.17 34.69 -27.44
CA GLU A 52 3.14 35.40 -26.67
C GLU A 52 2.66 36.66 -27.44
N GLU A 53 3.57 37.40 -28.09
CA GLU A 53 3.20 38.51 -28.97
C GLU A 53 2.38 38.05 -30.20
N PHE A 54 2.69 36.89 -30.75
CA PHE A 54 1.89 36.32 -31.84
C PHE A 54 0.46 36.04 -31.40
N LEU A 55 0.27 35.40 -30.26
CA LEU A 55 -1.07 35.11 -29.71
C LEU A 55 -1.86 36.41 -29.44
N ALA A 56 -1.18 37.47 -28.96
CA ALA A 56 -1.82 38.74 -28.68
C ALA A 56 -2.28 39.46 -29.94
N LYS A 57 -1.48 39.39 -31.00
CA LYS A 57 -1.75 40.08 -32.27
C LYS A 57 -2.69 39.28 -33.18
N PHE A 58 -2.59 37.96 -33.19
CA PHE A 58 -3.26 37.07 -34.14
C PHE A 58 -3.98 35.89 -33.45
N PRO A 59 -4.92 36.16 -32.51
CA PRO A 59 -5.53 35.11 -31.66
C PRO A 59 -6.39 34.08 -32.42
N SER A 60 -6.81 34.41 -33.64
CA SER A 60 -7.64 33.54 -34.49
C SER A 60 -6.88 32.93 -35.67
N ASN A 61 -5.56 33.08 -35.71
CA ASN A 61 -4.76 32.55 -36.81
C ASN A 61 -4.70 31.02 -36.76
N GLU A 62 -4.63 30.37 -37.93
CA GLU A 62 -4.54 28.90 -38.06
C GLU A 62 -3.31 28.29 -37.38
N ASN A 63 -2.24 29.06 -37.16
CA ASN A 63 -1.02 28.62 -36.50
C ASN A 63 -1.08 28.68 -34.97
N VAL A 64 -2.17 29.17 -34.37
CA VAL A 64 -2.34 29.25 -32.90
C VAL A 64 -2.11 27.89 -32.21
N PRO A 65 -2.58 26.74 -32.73
CA PRO A 65 -2.26 25.45 -32.13
C PRO A 65 -0.75 25.14 -32.11
N TRP A 66 -0.04 25.42 -33.19
CA TRP A 66 1.42 25.26 -33.24
C TRP A 66 2.11 26.19 -32.21
N VAL A 67 1.71 27.46 -32.14
CA VAL A 67 2.26 28.43 -31.17
C VAL A 67 2.03 27.94 -29.72
N ASN A 68 0.83 27.50 -29.43
CA ASN A 68 0.52 26.93 -28.11
C ASN A 68 1.38 25.70 -27.79
N SER A 69 1.67 24.83 -28.77
CA SER A 69 2.53 23.67 -28.60
C SER A 69 3.98 24.04 -28.26
N GLN A 70 4.51 25.10 -28.93
CA GLN A 70 5.84 25.62 -28.61
C GLN A 70 5.90 26.26 -27.21
N LEU A 71 4.88 27.05 -26.85
CA LEU A 71 4.77 27.64 -25.52
C LEU A 71 4.66 26.56 -24.43
N LEU A 72 3.85 25.51 -24.65
CA LEU A 72 3.74 24.40 -23.70
C LEU A 72 5.10 23.75 -23.42
N GLN A 73 5.92 23.52 -24.48
CA GLN A 73 7.26 22.94 -24.30
C GLN A 73 8.17 23.86 -23.47
N ILE A 74 8.13 25.18 -23.70
CA ILE A 74 8.94 26.15 -22.97
C ILE A 74 8.51 26.18 -21.48
N VAL A 75 7.20 26.34 -21.20
CA VAL A 75 6.70 26.45 -19.82
C VAL A 75 6.82 25.14 -19.05
N ALA A 76 6.84 23.99 -19.72
CA ALA A 76 7.14 22.71 -19.09
C ALA A 76 8.60 22.62 -18.63
N LYS A 77 9.56 23.13 -19.41
CA LYS A 77 10.98 23.19 -19.03
C LYS A 77 11.22 24.16 -17.85
N THR A 78 10.47 25.27 -17.79
CA THR A 78 10.61 26.29 -16.74
C THR A 78 9.77 25.97 -15.49
N ASN A 79 9.11 24.81 -15.45
CA ASN A 79 8.29 24.35 -14.32
C ASN A 79 7.17 25.33 -13.93
N GLU A 80 6.39 25.75 -14.94
CA GLU A 80 5.21 26.62 -14.77
C GLU A 80 3.91 25.81 -14.91
N PRO A 81 3.51 25.01 -13.93
CA PRO A 81 2.46 24.00 -14.09
C PRO A 81 1.09 24.59 -14.44
N ASP A 82 0.74 25.79 -13.98
CA ASP A 82 -0.52 26.42 -14.34
C ASP A 82 -0.59 26.74 -15.83
N LYS A 83 0.52 27.22 -16.42
CA LYS A 83 0.60 27.50 -17.85
C LYS A 83 0.63 26.23 -18.69
N VAL A 84 1.30 25.17 -18.20
CA VAL A 84 1.25 23.85 -18.86
C VAL A 84 -0.19 23.35 -18.95
N LEU A 85 -0.96 23.47 -17.89
CA LEU A 85 -2.38 23.07 -17.87
C LEU A 85 -3.24 23.93 -18.80
N ASP A 86 -3.02 25.26 -18.83
CA ASP A 86 -3.77 26.18 -19.71
C ASP A 86 -3.49 25.87 -21.19
N PHE A 87 -2.21 25.84 -21.62
CA PHE A 87 -1.87 25.49 -22.99
C PHE A 87 -2.27 24.07 -23.36
N GLY A 88 -2.13 23.13 -22.43
CA GLY A 88 -2.55 21.75 -22.63
C GLY A 88 -4.04 21.61 -22.88
N GLN A 89 -4.88 22.30 -22.14
CA GLN A 89 -6.33 22.31 -22.37
C GLN A 89 -6.69 22.89 -23.75
N LYS A 90 -6.03 23.98 -24.15
CA LYS A 90 -6.23 24.59 -25.47
C LYS A 90 -5.85 23.64 -26.62
N LEU A 91 -4.73 22.94 -26.48
CA LEU A 91 -4.28 21.95 -27.45
C LEU A 91 -5.21 20.74 -27.55
N LEU A 92 -5.63 20.21 -26.40
CA LEU A 92 -6.55 19.07 -26.34
C LEU A 92 -7.99 19.42 -26.76
N ALA A 93 -8.34 20.70 -26.82
CA ALA A 93 -9.58 21.15 -27.46
C ALA A 93 -9.49 21.07 -29.01
N VAL A 94 -8.30 21.27 -29.59
CA VAL A 94 -8.04 21.14 -31.03
C VAL A 94 -7.83 19.68 -31.42
N ASP A 95 -7.01 18.96 -30.67
CA ASP A 95 -6.75 17.54 -30.87
C ASP A 95 -6.93 16.74 -29.60
N PRO A 96 -8.13 16.18 -29.36
CA PRO A 96 -8.43 15.39 -28.17
C PRO A 96 -7.65 14.08 -28.05
N THR A 97 -6.85 13.70 -29.07
CA THR A 97 -6.09 12.45 -29.08
C THR A 97 -4.61 12.65 -28.75
N ASP A 98 -4.19 13.87 -28.43
CA ASP A 98 -2.81 14.20 -28.12
C ASP A 98 -2.38 13.66 -26.74
N THR A 99 -1.78 12.48 -26.76
CA THR A 99 -1.29 11.78 -25.58
C THR A 99 -0.12 12.53 -24.92
N ASP A 100 0.75 13.17 -25.70
CA ASP A 100 1.93 13.89 -25.18
C ASP A 100 1.51 15.12 -24.38
N THR A 101 0.56 15.88 -24.92
CA THR A 101 -0.02 17.03 -24.23
C THR A 101 -0.72 16.59 -22.93
N ALA A 102 -1.50 15.51 -22.96
CA ALA A 102 -2.14 14.99 -21.74
C ALA A 102 -1.11 14.53 -20.71
N HIS A 103 -0.02 13.90 -21.14
CA HIS A 103 1.08 13.48 -20.27
C HIS A 103 1.81 14.68 -19.62
N ASN A 104 2.04 15.76 -20.39
CA ASN A 104 2.61 17.01 -19.83
C ASN A 104 1.66 17.63 -18.77
N CYS A 105 0.34 17.60 -19.01
CA CYS A 105 -0.63 18.05 -18.02
C CYS A 105 -0.62 17.18 -16.75
N LEU A 106 -0.44 15.87 -16.86
CA LEU A 106 -0.29 14.99 -15.70
C LEU A 106 0.95 15.37 -14.88
N LYS A 107 2.11 15.58 -15.53
CA LYS A 107 3.33 16.04 -14.84
C LYS A 107 3.13 17.39 -14.15
N ALA A 108 2.39 18.30 -14.76
CA ALA A 108 2.05 19.59 -14.16
C ALA A 108 1.14 19.41 -12.92
N ALA A 109 0.19 18.48 -12.97
CA ALA A 109 -0.66 18.13 -11.83
C ALA A 109 0.15 17.56 -10.65
N GLU A 110 1.14 16.70 -10.96
CA GLU A 110 2.08 16.17 -9.95
C GLU A 110 2.93 17.28 -9.32
N ALA A 111 3.45 18.22 -10.13
CA ALA A 111 4.23 19.37 -9.66
C ALA A 111 3.39 20.27 -8.71
N LYS A 112 2.10 20.42 -8.97
CA LYS A 112 1.16 21.13 -8.08
C LYS A 112 0.81 20.35 -6.83
N LYS A 113 1.07 19.05 -6.79
CA LYS A 113 0.64 18.13 -5.72
C LYS A 113 -0.88 18.20 -5.48
N ASP A 114 -1.65 18.37 -6.54
CA ASP A 114 -3.11 18.44 -6.50
C ASP A 114 -3.71 17.06 -6.81
N PRO A 115 -4.30 16.38 -5.82
CA PRO A 115 -4.83 15.01 -6.00
C PRO A 115 -5.96 14.95 -7.03
N GLY A 116 -6.81 15.96 -7.10
CA GLY A 116 -7.90 16.03 -8.05
C GLY A 116 -7.40 16.13 -9.49
N LEU A 117 -6.41 17.00 -9.71
CA LEU A 117 -5.76 17.12 -11.01
C LEU A 117 -4.97 15.86 -11.38
N ILE A 118 -4.24 15.25 -10.44
CA ILE A 118 -3.51 13.98 -10.68
C ILE A 118 -4.48 12.90 -11.14
N MET A 119 -5.59 12.68 -10.42
CA MET A 119 -6.59 11.67 -10.81
C MET A 119 -7.20 11.96 -12.17
N THR A 120 -7.57 13.22 -12.45
CA THR A 120 -8.18 13.65 -13.71
C THR A 120 -7.24 13.40 -14.89
N TRP A 121 -6.00 13.88 -14.76
CA TRP A 121 -5.03 13.78 -15.85
C TRP A 121 -4.46 12.37 -16.01
N ALA A 122 -4.31 11.60 -14.93
CA ALA A 122 -3.93 10.19 -15.02
C ALA A 122 -4.98 9.39 -15.80
N ALA A 123 -6.26 9.53 -15.48
CA ALA A 123 -7.33 8.84 -16.18
C ALA A 123 -7.41 9.23 -17.65
N LYS A 124 -7.31 10.53 -17.98
CA LYS A 124 -7.33 11.03 -19.36
C LYS A 124 -6.12 10.52 -20.15
N THR A 125 -4.92 10.66 -19.59
CA THR A 125 -3.67 10.23 -20.24
C THR A 125 -3.64 8.72 -20.46
N SER A 126 -4.03 7.92 -19.46
CA SER A 126 -4.16 6.46 -19.59
C SER A 126 -5.14 6.06 -20.69
N GLY A 127 -6.31 6.70 -20.75
CA GLY A 127 -7.31 6.45 -21.81
C GLY A 127 -6.77 6.74 -23.22
N LEU A 128 -6.01 7.80 -23.40
CA LEU A 128 -5.37 8.15 -24.67
C LEU A 128 -4.23 7.19 -25.02
N ALA A 129 -3.38 6.88 -24.05
CA ALA A 129 -2.28 5.96 -24.21
C ALA A 129 -2.76 4.55 -24.61
N ARG A 130 -3.80 4.04 -23.96
CA ARG A 130 -4.39 2.74 -24.30
C ARG A 130 -5.00 2.73 -25.71
N LYS A 131 -5.65 3.81 -26.13
CA LYS A 131 -6.16 3.94 -27.51
C LYS A 131 -5.01 3.91 -28.52
N MET A 132 -3.93 4.65 -28.25
CA MET A 132 -2.73 4.65 -29.11
C MET A 132 -2.06 3.27 -29.15
N ALA A 133 -1.92 2.58 -28.00
CA ALA A 133 -1.34 1.26 -27.93
C ALA A 133 -2.18 0.17 -28.62
N ALA A 134 -3.48 0.39 -28.75
CA ALA A 134 -4.42 -0.51 -29.43
C ALA A 134 -4.62 -0.17 -30.92
N ALA A 135 -3.89 0.83 -31.46
CA ALA A 135 -3.98 1.18 -32.87
C ALA A 135 -3.54 -0.01 -33.74
N PRO A 136 -4.28 -0.33 -34.82
CA PRO A 136 -3.92 -1.42 -35.71
C PRO A 136 -2.59 -1.17 -36.41
N GLU A 137 -1.84 -2.22 -36.67
CA GLU A 137 -0.58 -2.15 -37.42
C GLU A 137 -0.86 -1.62 -38.84
N PRO A 138 -0.10 -0.61 -39.32
CA PRO A 138 -0.26 -0.09 -40.66
C PRO A 138 0.10 -1.13 -41.71
N LYS A 139 -0.49 -1.01 -42.91
CA LYS A 139 -0.21 -1.93 -44.01
C LYS A 139 1.10 -1.59 -44.73
N ASP A 140 1.52 -0.34 -44.65
CA ASP A 140 2.76 0.14 -45.24
C ASP A 140 3.95 -0.23 -44.34
N ALA A 141 4.90 -0.97 -44.90
CA ALA A 141 6.09 -1.41 -44.18
C ALA A 141 6.96 -0.24 -43.68
N GLU A 142 6.94 0.90 -44.34
CA GLU A 142 7.69 2.10 -43.93
C GLU A 142 7.08 2.73 -42.65
N GLU A 143 5.78 2.59 -42.44
CA GLU A 143 5.07 3.10 -41.26
C GLU A 143 5.17 2.19 -40.04
N VAL A 144 5.43 0.90 -40.24
CA VAL A 144 5.44 -0.12 -39.15
C VAL A 144 6.45 0.22 -38.07
N GLU A 145 7.64 0.66 -38.40
CA GLU A 145 8.69 0.99 -37.42
C GLU A 145 8.28 2.19 -36.54
N MET A 146 7.66 3.21 -37.16
CA MET A 146 7.15 4.36 -36.43
C MET A 146 5.97 3.96 -35.52
N TRP A 147 5.05 3.17 -36.05
CA TRP A 147 3.92 2.64 -35.26
C TRP A 147 4.38 1.83 -34.05
N LYS A 148 5.37 0.94 -34.18
CA LYS A 148 5.95 0.20 -33.05
C LYS A 148 6.47 1.15 -31.96
N LYS A 149 7.23 2.17 -32.35
CA LYS A 149 7.73 3.20 -31.40
C LYS A 149 6.59 3.92 -30.68
N GLN A 150 5.51 4.26 -31.40
CA GLN A 150 4.34 4.92 -30.83
C GLN A 150 3.61 4.00 -29.85
N VAL A 151 3.42 2.72 -30.18
CA VAL A 151 2.80 1.73 -29.32
C VAL A 151 3.61 1.51 -28.03
N ASP A 152 4.94 1.39 -28.15
CA ASP A 152 5.81 1.20 -27.00
C ASP A 152 5.84 2.43 -26.08
N TYR A 153 5.90 3.61 -26.68
CA TYR A 153 5.77 4.87 -25.95
C TYR A 153 4.43 4.95 -25.20
N ALA A 154 3.33 4.65 -25.88
CA ALA A 154 2.00 4.66 -25.27
C ALA A 154 1.88 3.72 -24.08
N LYS A 155 2.44 2.50 -24.17
CA LYS A 155 2.51 1.56 -23.04
C LYS A 155 3.28 2.14 -21.86
N GLN A 156 4.41 2.80 -22.11
CA GLN A 156 5.21 3.44 -21.06
C GLN A 156 4.44 4.60 -20.39
N VAL A 157 3.74 5.40 -21.19
CA VAL A 157 2.89 6.49 -20.68
C VAL A 157 1.74 5.95 -19.82
N ASP A 158 1.09 4.85 -20.23
CA ASP A 158 0.04 4.22 -19.40
C ASP A 158 0.59 3.77 -18.05
N ILE A 159 1.74 3.09 -18.03
CA ILE A 159 2.43 2.69 -16.79
C ILE A 159 2.82 3.92 -15.95
N TYR A 160 3.25 5.01 -16.58
CA TYR A 160 3.57 6.26 -15.87
C TYR A 160 2.34 6.82 -15.14
N THR A 161 1.14 6.74 -15.74
CA THR A 161 -0.09 7.20 -15.07
C THR A 161 -0.39 6.42 -13.78
N GLU A 162 -0.09 5.13 -13.78
CA GLU A 162 -0.23 4.29 -12.58
C GLU A 162 0.78 4.69 -11.49
N TYR A 163 2.03 4.95 -11.90
CA TYR A 163 3.06 5.48 -11.00
C TYR A 163 2.66 6.84 -10.42
N ALA A 164 2.13 7.75 -11.22
CA ALA A 164 1.71 9.08 -10.76
C ALA A 164 0.61 9.00 -9.70
N LEU A 165 -0.37 8.11 -9.86
CA LEU A 165 -1.41 7.86 -8.84
C LEU A 165 -0.82 7.26 -7.56
N PHE A 166 0.08 6.28 -7.69
CA PHE A 166 0.77 5.67 -6.54
C PHE A 166 1.61 6.70 -5.79
N ASN A 167 2.47 7.42 -6.50
CA ASN A 167 3.37 8.41 -5.92
C ASN A 167 2.60 9.59 -5.32
N GLY A 168 1.53 10.03 -5.96
CA GLY A 168 0.63 11.05 -5.44
C GLY A 168 0.13 10.68 -4.05
N GLY A 169 -0.33 9.45 -3.84
CA GLY A 169 -0.75 8.95 -2.53
C GLY A 169 0.37 8.94 -1.48
N ASN A 170 1.63 8.81 -1.90
CA ASN A 170 2.77 8.84 -0.97
C ASN A 170 3.16 10.27 -0.53
N VAL A 171 3.00 11.27 -1.41
CA VAL A 171 3.47 12.64 -1.15
C VAL A 171 2.39 13.57 -0.59
N ILE A 172 1.12 13.26 -0.77
CA ILE A 172 0.00 14.02 -0.21
C ILE A 172 -0.08 13.78 1.31
N ALA A 173 -0.42 14.80 2.08
CA ALA A 173 -0.53 14.68 3.54
C ALA A 173 -1.90 14.15 3.99
N ASP A 174 -2.98 14.62 3.34
CA ASP A 174 -4.36 14.30 3.71
C ASP A 174 -4.69 12.82 3.45
N ASN A 175 -5.24 12.16 4.48
CA ASN A 175 -5.49 10.73 4.45
C ASN A 175 -6.62 10.31 3.50
N ALA A 176 -7.66 11.13 3.38
CA ALA A 176 -8.77 10.84 2.47
C ALA A 176 -8.34 10.99 1.00
N GLN A 177 -7.50 11.97 0.71
CA GLN A 177 -6.94 12.18 -0.61
C GLN A 177 -5.95 11.06 -1.01
N LYS A 178 -5.15 10.54 -0.07
CA LYS A 178 -4.33 9.35 -0.29
C LYS A 178 -5.18 8.15 -0.71
N ILE A 179 -6.22 7.87 0.06
CA ILE A 179 -7.15 6.78 -0.22
C ILE A 179 -7.73 6.94 -1.63
N ALA A 180 -8.21 8.14 -1.98
CA ALA A 180 -8.81 8.41 -3.29
C ALA A 180 -7.83 8.16 -4.46
N LEU A 181 -6.55 8.54 -4.31
CA LEU A 181 -5.51 8.30 -5.31
C LEU A 181 -5.24 6.81 -5.51
N TRP A 182 -5.07 6.05 -4.43
CA TRP A 182 -4.79 4.61 -4.52
C TRP A 182 -6.03 3.79 -4.95
N GLU A 183 -7.24 4.19 -4.56
CA GLU A 183 -8.48 3.61 -5.10
C GLU A 183 -8.62 3.89 -6.61
N SER A 184 -8.23 5.10 -7.06
CA SER A 184 -8.21 5.44 -8.48
C SER A 184 -7.20 4.60 -9.25
N LEU A 185 -6.03 4.31 -8.67
CA LEU A 185 -5.05 3.39 -9.24
C LEU A 185 -5.62 1.97 -9.37
N GLU A 186 -6.21 1.42 -8.31
CA GLU A 186 -6.82 0.08 -8.32
C GLU A 186 -7.96 0.00 -9.36
N LYS A 187 -8.78 1.05 -9.46
CA LYS A 187 -9.85 1.14 -10.46
C LYS A 187 -9.30 1.21 -11.90
N GLN A 188 -8.23 1.96 -12.13
CA GLN A 188 -7.63 2.13 -13.45
C GLN A 188 -6.98 0.85 -13.96
N ASN A 189 -6.22 0.16 -13.11
CA ASN A 189 -5.57 -1.13 -13.41
C ASN A 189 -5.40 -2.00 -12.17
N PRO A 190 -6.36 -2.90 -11.87
CA PRO A 190 -6.28 -3.79 -10.69
C PRO A 190 -5.05 -4.71 -10.69
N LYS A 191 -4.42 -4.92 -11.86
CA LYS A 191 -3.22 -5.78 -12.03
C LYS A 191 -1.91 -5.00 -12.00
N SER A 192 -1.95 -3.69 -11.76
CA SER A 192 -0.76 -2.86 -11.66
C SER A 192 0.15 -3.35 -10.54
N GLN A 193 1.47 -3.37 -10.80
CA GLN A 193 2.47 -3.59 -9.75
C GLN A 193 2.36 -2.56 -8.62
N TYR A 194 1.95 -1.33 -8.95
CA TYR A 194 1.79 -0.26 -7.98
C TYR A 194 0.60 -0.46 -7.07
N VAL A 195 -0.44 -1.21 -7.48
CA VAL A 195 -1.55 -1.61 -6.60
C VAL A 195 -1.02 -2.50 -5.48
N ALA A 196 -0.23 -3.52 -5.81
CA ALA A 196 0.37 -4.39 -4.79
C ALA A 196 1.26 -3.60 -3.82
N MET A 197 2.02 -2.62 -4.32
CA MET A 197 2.85 -1.74 -3.51
C MET A 197 2.03 -0.79 -2.61
N ALA A 198 0.85 -0.35 -3.07
CA ALA A 198 -0.03 0.55 -2.33
C ALA A 198 -0.82 -0.15 -1.20
N GLN A 199 -1.08 -1.47 -1.29
CA GLN A 199 -1.94 -2.18 -0.34
C GLN A 199 -1.57 -2.00 1.14
N PRO A 200 -0.29 -2.08 1.58
CA PRO A 200 0.06 -1.86 2.98
C PRO A 200 -0.21 -0.42 3.46
N TYR A 201 -0.01 0.56 2.58
CA TYR A 201 -0.29 1.98 2.88
C TYR A 201 -1.79 2.24 2.91
N LEU A 202 -2.54 1.63 1.99
CA LEU A 202 -3.99 1.72 1.91
C LEU A 202 -4.65 1.08 3.14
N PHE A 203 -4.15 -0.07 3.60
CA PHE A 203 -4.54 -0.66 4.87
C PHE A 203 -4.38 0.33 6.02
N SER A 204 -3.19 0.92 6.17
CA SER A 204 -2.92 1.91 7.22
C SER A 204 -3.82 3.14 7.11
N ALA A 205 -4.11 3.57 5.90
CA ALA A 205 -4.98 4.73 5.64
C ALA A 205 -6.44 4.45 6.04
N TYR A 206 -6.98 3.28 5.69
CA TYR A 206 -8.33 2.86 6.10
C TYR A 206 -8.44 2.65 7.61
N ASP A 207 -7.42 2.03 8.24
CA ASP A 207 -7.43 1.82 9.68
C ASP A 207 -7.43 3.16 10.44
N LYS A 208 -6.60 4.13 10.01
CA LYS A 208 -6.60 5.50 10.55
C LYS A 208 -7.92 6.25 10.31
N ALA A 209 -8.58 6.00 9.18
CA ALA A 209 -9.89 6.59 8.88
C ALA A 209 -11.04 5.93 9.66
N GLY A 210 -10.79 4.82 10.35
CA GLY A 210 -11.81 4.02 11.04
C GLY A 210 -12.68 3.19 10.10
N ASP A 211 -12.33 3.07 8.83
CA ASP A 211 -13.03 2.22 7.85
C ASP A 211 -12.61 0.76 8.05
N LYS A 212 -13.11 0.15 9.12
CA LYS A 212 -12.80 -1.24 9.49
C LYS A 212 -13.10 -2.25 8.39
N PRO A 213 -14.23 -2.20 7.67
CA PRO A 213 -14.49 -3.14 6.57
C PRO A 213 -13.44 -3.12 5.48
N LYS A 214 -13.04 -1.91 5.03
CA LYS A 214 -11.99 -1.77 4.01
C LYS A 214 -10.61 -2.14 4.54
N ALA A 215 -10.28 -1.77 5.78
CA ALA A 215 -9.03 -2.17 6.42
C ALA A 215 -8.88 -3.69 6.48
N LEU A 216 -9.93 -4.42 6.90
CA LEU A 216 -9.94 -5.88 6.95
C LEU A 216 -9.77 -6.51 5.56
N ALA A 217 -10.55 -6.07 4.58
CA ALA A 217 -10.44 -6.57 3.22
C ALA A 217 -9.03 -6.33 2.63
N THR A 218 -8.44 -5.18 2.93
CA THR A 218 -7.08 -4.85 2.49
C THR A 218 -6.02 -5.68 3.23
N ALA A 219 -6.19 -5.90 4.53
CA ALA A 219 -5.30 -6.78 5.31
C ALA A 219 -5.30 -8.23 4.77
N GLU A 220 -6.48 -8.76 4.40
CA GLU A 220 -6.60 -10.07 3.75
C GLU A 220 -5.89 -10.11 2.38
N LYS A 221 -5.98 -9.04 1.56
CA LYS A 221 -5.25 -8.92 0.29
C LYS A 221 -3.73 -8.90 0.51
N VAL A 222 -3.25 -8.11 1.47
CA VAL A 222 -1.82 -8.06 1.82
C VAL A 222 -1.33 -9.44 2.29
N LEU A 223 -2.11 -10.11 3.14
CA LEU A 223 -1.75 -11.45 3.64
C LEU A 223 -1.79 -12.52 2.55
N ALA A 224 -2.67 -12.39 1.55
CA ALA A 224 -2.70 -13.28 0.39
C ALA A 224 -1.44 -13.13 -0.48
N ALA A 225 -0.91 -11.90 -0.62
CA ALA A 225 0.33 -11.62 -1.35
C ALA A 225 1.60 -11.99 -0.55
N ASP A 226 1.62 -11.75 0.75
CA ASP A 226 2.68 -12.15 1.70
C ASP A 226 2.08 -12.96 2.86
N PRO A 227 1.95 -14.28 2.71
CA PRO A 227 1.38 -15.15 3.76
C PRO A 227 2.15 -15.14 5.09
N LYS A 228 3.36 -14.58 5.08
CA LYS A 228 4.20 -14.42 6.27
C LYS A 228 4.17 -12.99 6.84
N ASN A 229 3.22 -12.15 6.46
CA ASN A 229 3.07 -10.82 7.01
C ASN A 229 2.53 -10.89 8.44
N ASP A 230 3.41 -10.79 9.40
CA ASP A 230 3.11 -10.95 10.83
C ASP A 230 2.27 -9.79 11.40
N ASP A 231 2.36 -8.59 10.81
CA ASP A 231 1.49 -7.45 11.19
C ASP A 231 0.04 -7.72 10.78
N MET A 232 -0.18 -8.22 9.56
CA MET A 232 -1.52 -8.54 9.09
C MET A 232 -2.10 -9.77 9.80
N LEU A 233 -1.26 -10.77 10.10
CA LEU A 233 -1.66 -11.90 10.94
C LEU A 233 -2.15 -11.44 12.32
N LEU A 234 -1.37 -10.56 12.99
CA LEU A 234 -1.75 -10.01 14.28
C LEU A 234 -3.05 -9.21 14.20
N TYR A 235 -3.18 -8.32 13.21
CA TYR A 235 -4.37 -7.50 13.05
C TYR A 235 -5.64 -8.35 12.84
N LEU A 236 -5.58 -9.30 11.92
CA LEU A 236 -6.72 -10.18 11.60
C LEU A 236 -7.04 -11.15 12.76
N ALA A 237 -6.00 -11.68 13.45
CA ALA A 237 -6.18 -12.51 14.64
C ALA A 237 -6.91 -11.72 15.73
N THR A 238 -6.43 -10.53 16.06
CA THR A 238 -7.01 -9.68 17.11
C THR A 238 -8.46 -9.33 16.81
N TYR A 239 -8.75 -8.88 15.58
CA TYR A 239 -10.11 -8.53 15.19
C TYR A 239 -11.09 -9.70 15.33
N ASN A 240 -10.70 -10.90 14.87
CA ASN A 240 -11.58 -12.08 14.95
C ASN A 240 -11.67 -12.67 16.36
N PHE A 241 -10.62 -12.48 17.19
CA PHE A 241 -10.59 -12.90 18.58
C PHE A 241 -11.48 -12.02 19.48
N GLU A 242 -11.51 -10.71 19.24
CA GLU A 242 -12.34 -9.78 20.01
C GLU A 242 -13.81 -10.21 20.01
N ASN A 243 -14.39 -10.38 21.20
CA ASN A 243 -15.76 -10.88 21.39
C ASN A 243 -16.04 -12.23 20.69
N MET A 244 -14.99 -13.00 20.38
CA MET A 244 -15.07 -14.31 19.71
C MET A 244 -15.87 -14.25 18.40
N ARG A 245 -15.66 -13.20 17.59
CA ARG A 245 -16.40 -12.96 16.32
C ARG A 245 -16.31 -14.14 15.35
N ASP A 246 -15.07 -14.61 15.11
CA ASP A 246 -14.82 -15.81 14.32
C ASP A 246 -13.64 -16.58 14.93
N LYS A 247 -13.98 -17.58 15.76
CA LYS A 247 -12.98 -18.40 16.46
C LYS A 247 -12.07 -19.19 15.51
N ASN A 248 -12.59 -19.61 14.36
CA ASN A 248 -11.80 -20.39 13.41
C ASN A 248 -10.76 -19.51 12.70
N LYS A 249 -11.16 -18.34 12.19
CA LYS A 249 -10.22 -17.37 11.64
C LYS A 249 -9.22 -16.88 12.67
N ALA A 250 -9.69 -16.54 13.88
CA ALA A 250 -8.80 -16.13 14.98
C ALA A 250 -7.77 -17.20 15.30
N LEU A 251 -8.17 -18.46 15.36
CA LEU A 251 -7.27 -19.59 15.63
C LEU A 251 -6.25 -19.78 14.50
N ASP A 252 -6.68 -19.73 13.23
CA ASP A 252 -5.77 -19.84 12.07
C ASP A 252 -4.71 -18.76 12.11
N TYR A 253 -5.13 -17.48 12.16
CA TYR A 253 -4.20 -16.37 12.13
C TYR A 253 -3.28 -16.32 13.34
N SER A 254 -3.79 -16.62 14.54
CA SER A 254 -2.99 -16.62 15.77
C SER A 254 -1.98 -17.77 15.80
N THR A 255 -2.35 -18.96 15.30
CA THR A 255 -1.42 -20.09 15.18
C THR A 255 -0.29 -19.77 14.21
N ARG A 256 -0.63 -19.30 13.01
CA ARG A 256 0.35 -18.85 12.02
C ARG A 256 1.26 -17.75 12.54
N LEU A 257 0.72 -16.82 13.32
CA LEU A 257 1.50 -15.75 13.93
C LEU A 257 2.59 -16.30 14.87
N THR A 258 2.31 -17.36 15.66
CA THR A 258 3.33 -17.99 16.53
C THR A 258 4.47 -18.64 15.74
N GLU A 259 4.19 -19.10 14.53
CA GLU A 259 5.18 -19.74 13.64
C GLU A 259 5.99 -18.72 12.86
N VAL A 260 5.33 -17.65 12.38
CA VAL A 260 5.91 -16.68 11.45
C VAL A 260 6.72 -15.61 12.19
N ALA A 261 6.20 -15.03 13.28
CA ALA A 261 6.82 -13.88 13.92
C ALA A 261 8.29 -14.10 14.33
N PRO A 262 8.68 -15.27 14.91
CA PRO A 262 10.08 -15.50 15.30
C PRO A 262 11.02 -15.74 14.10
N THR A 263 10.50 -16.00 12.90
CA THR A 263 11.30 -16.31 11.70
C THR A 263 11.52 -15.12 10.77
N ARG A 264 10.88 -13.98 11.05
CA ARG A 264 11.02 -12.79 10.22
C ARG A 264 12.42 -12.20 10.32
N PRO A 265 13.04 -11.82 9.18
CA PRO A 265 14.37 -11.19 9.19
C PRO A 265 14.31 -9.82 9.87
N VAL A 266 15.41 -9.46 10.52
CA VAL A 266 15.57 -8.13 11.14
C VAL A 266 15.51 -7.06 10.04
N PRO A 267 14.60 -6.08 10.12
CA PRO A 267 14.55 -4.98 9.16
C PRO A 267 15.80 -4.11 9.24
N GLN A 268 16.15 -3.51 8.10
CA GLN A 268 17.26 -2.56 8.08
C GLN A 268 16.99 -1.37 9.02
N GLY A 269 17.97 -1.00 9.82
CA GLY A 269 17.86 0.12 10.78
C GLY A 269 17.20 -0.23 12.11
N VAL A 270 16.80 -1.49 12.34
CA VAL A 270 16.30 -1.98 13.63
C VAL A 270 17.38 -2.82 14.29
N SER A 271 17.60 -2.65 15.60
CA SER A 271 18.54 -3.50 16.33
C SER A 271 17.98 -4.91 16.52
N ALA A 272 18.88 -5.91 16.59
CA ALA A 272 18.48 -7.32 16.80
C ALA A 272 17.66 -7.49 18.07
N ASP A 273 18.04 -6.82 19.16
CA ASP A 273 17.33 -6.91 20.44
C ASP A 273 15.93 -6.29 20.40
N GLU A 274 15.79 -5.15 19.72
CA GLU A 274 14.47 -4.52 19.54
C GLU A 274 13.58 -5.39 18.68
N TRP A 275 14.15 -5.94 17.60
CA TRP A 275 13.39 -6.85 16.74
C TRP A 275 12.97 -8.13 17.47
N ALA A 276 13.86 -8.74 18.24
CA ALA A 276 13.55 -9.92 19.05
C ALA A 276 12.43 -9.66 20.06
N ARG A 277 12.41 -8.49 20.71
CA ARG A 277 11.30 -8.08 21.59
C ARG A 277 9.99 -7.94 20.84
N ARG A 278 10.00 -7.29 19.67
CA ARG A 278 8.80 -7.14 18.83
C ARG A 278 8.26 -8.49 18.35
N ALA A 279 9.14 -9.34 17.86
CA ALA A 279 8.78 -10.69 17.41
C ALA A 279 8.27 -11.55 18.57
N GLY A 280 8.95 -11.49 19.72
CA GLY A 280 8.52 -12.17 20.95
C GLY A 280 7.14 -11.73 21.41
N SER A 281 6.86 -10.43 21.43
CA SER A 281 5.53 -9.89 21.78
C SER A 281 4.44 -10.37 20.83
N LYS A 282 4.68 -10.36 19.51
CA LYS A 282 3.72 -10.89 18.52
C LYS A 282 3.49 -12.38 18.71
N THR A 283 4.55 -13.16 18.93
CA THR A 283 4.48 -14.60 19.23
C THR A 283 3.64 -14.86 20.47
N ALA A 284 3.85 -14.08 21.53
CA ALA A 284 3.10 -14.19 22.76
C ALA A 284 1.61 -13.88 22.58
N LEU A 285 1.27 -12.84 21.83
CA LEU A 285 -0.12 -12.48 21.53
C LEU A 285 -0.81 -13.57 20.70
N GLY A 286 -0.12 -14.13 19.70
CA GLY A 286 -0.62 -15.27 18.93
C GLY A 286 -0.86 -16.50 19.81
N GLY A 287 0.12 -16.85 20.65
CA GLY A 287 0.01 -17.97 21.60
C GLY A 287 -1.10 -17.79 22.62
N TRP A 288 -1.27 -16.59 23.14
CA TRP A 288 -2.38 -16.25 24.05
C TRP A 288 -3.73 -16.46 23.39
N MET A 289 -3.98 -15.84 22.22
CA MET A 289 -5.27 -15.94 21.51
C MET A 289 -5.60 -17.40 21.16
N ALA A 290 -4.64 -18.12 20.57
CA ALA A 290 -4.82 -19.54 20.24
C ALA A 290 -5.09 -20.38 21.48
N GLY A 291 -4.33 -20.18 22.55
CA GLY A 291 -4.50 -20.91 23.82
C GLY A 291 -5.85 -20.68 24.47
N VAL A 292 -6.34 -19.44 24.50
CA VAL A 292 -7.67 -19.11 25.04
C VAL A 292 -8.78 -19.73 24.20
N ILE A 293 -8.68 -19.69 22.86
CA ILE A 293 -9.66 -20.34 21.99
C ILE A 293 -9.69 -21.85 22.25
N HIS A 294 -8.53 -22.51 22.38
CA HIS A 294 -8.46 -23.92 22.71
C HIS A 294 -9.07 -24.21 24.07
N ALA A 295 -8.84 -23.36 25.08
CA ALA A 295 -9.44 -23.49 26.43
C ALA A 295 -10.98 -23.43 26.38
N THR A 296 -11.57 -22.51 25.58
CA THR A 296 -13.04 -22.42 25.39
C THR A 296 -13.63 -23.68 24.74
N ASN A 297 -12.82 -24.46 24.05
CA ASN A 297 -13.19 -25.70 23.39
C ASN A 297 -12.76 -26.96 24.19
N ASN A 298 -12.29 -26.79 25.44
CA ASN A 298 -11.77 -27.85 26.34
C ASN A 298 -10.60 -28.66 25.75
N LYS A 299 -9.85 -28.09 24.80
CA LYS A 299 -8.67 -28.68 24.16
C LYS A 299 -7.43 -28.40 25.04
N TRP A 300 -7.36 -29.04 26.22
CA TRP A 300 -6.39 -28.70 27.26
C TRP A 300 -4.92 -28.88 26.86
N ALA A 301 -4.61 -29.86 26.01
CA ALA A 301 -3.23 -30.07 25.50
C ALA A 301 -2.78 -28.92 24.64
N ASP A 302 -3.63 -28.48 23.72
CA ASP A 302 -3.33 -27.32 22.86
C ASP A 302 -3.31 -26.01 23.67
N THR A 303 -4.22 -25.87 24.66
CA THR A 303 -4.19 -24.75 25.62
C THR A 303 -2.83 -24.65 26.33
N ASP A 304 -2.34 -25.73 26.91
CA ASP A 304 -1.04 -25.76 27.59
C ASP A 304 0.10 -25.42 26.62
N LYS A 305 0.09 -26.02 25.41
CA LYS A 305 1.07 -25.78 24.37
C LYS A 305 1.17 -24.30 24.02
N PHE A 306 0.08 -23.68 23.61
CA PHE A 306 0.10 -22.32 23.10
C PHE A 306 0.34 -21.28 24.20
N LEU A 307 -0.21 -21.48 25.39
CA LEU A 307 0.01 -20.55 26.51
C LEU A 307 1.44 -20.63 27.07
N ARG A 308 2.13 -21.77 26.97
CA ARG A 308 3.57 -21.86 27.29
C ARG A 308 4.42 -21.11 26.26
N ILE A 309 3.99 -21.03 24.98
CA ILE A 309 4.64 -20.19 23.97
C ILE A 309 4.45 -18.71 24.34
N ALA A 310 3.26 -18.33 24.81
CA ALA A 310 2.96 -16.95 25.16
C ALA A 310 3.72 -16.43 26.37
N LEU A 311 3.79 -17.23 27.43
CA LEU A 311 4.19 -16.80 28.78
C LEU A 311 5.55 -16.07 28.87
N PRO A 312 6.63 -16.50 28.17
CA PRO A 312 7.97 -15.90 28.32
C PRO A 312 8.10 -14.45 27.85
N THR A 313 7.31 -14.06 26.86
CA THR A 313 7.44 -12.76 26.16
C THR A 313 6.14 -11.98 26.13
N LEU A 314 5.23 -12.25 27.09
CA LEU A 314 4.01 -11.47 27.24
C LEU A 314 4.35 -9.98 27.39
N PRO A 315 3.56 -9.08 26.77
CA PRO A 315 3.60 -7.67 27.10
C PRO A 315 3.41 -7.41 28.59
N ASP A 316 3.92 -6.29 29.11
CA ASP A 316 3.72 -5.89 30.52
C ASP A 316 2.27 -5.45 30.73
N ASN A 317 1.40 -6.45 30.82
CA ASN A 317 -0.04 -6.32 31.05
C ASN A 317 -0.48 -7.36 32.08
N LYS A 318 -0.82 -6.90 33.27
CA LYS A 318 -1.20 -7.77 34.42
C LYS A 318 -2.47 -8.59 34.15
N ASP A 319 -3.45 -8.02 33.45
CA ASP A 319 -4.69 -8.74 33.13
C ASP A 319 -4.43 -9.88 32.16
N LEU A 320 -3.64 -9.62 31.13
CA LEU A 320 -3.21 -10.63 30.14
C LEU A 320 -2.39 -11.73 30.82
N GLN A 321 -1.45 -11.35 31.68
CA GLN A 321 -0.66 -12.30 32.46
C GLN A 321 -1.52 -13.18 33.36
N ALA A 322 -2.48 -12.58 34.06
CA ALA A 322 -3.42 -13.31 34.92
C ALA A 322 -4.27 -14.30 34.11
N GLU A 323 -4.75 -13.91 32.91
CA GLU A 323 -5.53 -14.79 32.06
C GLU A 323 -4.73 -15.99 31.55
N VAL A 324 -3.50 -15.77 31.08
CA VAL A 324 -2.59 -16.84 30.62
C VAL A 324 -2.30 -17.81 31.76
N LEU A 325 -1.96 -17.31 32.95
CA LEU A 325 -1.68 -18.13 34.13
C LEU A 325 -2.93 -18.91 34.61
N PHE A 326 -4.10 -18.28 34.56
CA PHE A 326 -5.36 -18.93 34.90
C PHE A 326 -5.63 -20.14 34.00
N TYR A 327 -5.56 -19.96 32.67
CA TYR A 327 -5.83 -21.06 31.76
C TYR A 327 -4.72 -22.11 31.74
N LEU A 328 -3.45 -21.75 32.00
CA LEU A 328 -2.37 -22.74 32.21
C LEU A 328 -2.64 -23.60 33.45
N GLY A 329 -3.05 -22.97 34.54
CA GLY A 329 -3.45 -23.70 35.75
C GLY A 329 -4.60 -24.68 35.49
N LEU A 330 -5.66 -24.20 34.81
CA LEU A 330 -6.82 -25.00 34.46
C LEU A 330 -6.48 -26.15 33.50
N ALA A 331 -5.67 -25.87 32.46
CA ALA A 331 -5.26 -26.89 31.49
C ALA A 331 -4.46 -28.02 32.16
N ASN A 332 -3.46 -27.67 32.97
CA ASN A 332 -2.66 -28.68 33.65
C ASN A 332 -3.44 -29.48 34.68
N TYR A 333 -4.41 -28.87 35.38
CA TYR A 333 -5.31 -29.60 36.24
C TYR A 333 -6.15 -30.65 35.47
N ASN A 334 -6.73 -30.27 34.35
CA ASN A 334 -7.52 -31.18 33.52
C ASN A 334 -6.64 -32.29 32.89
N LEU A 335 -5.45 -31.93 32.43
CA LEU A 335 -4.50 -32.90 31.87
C LEU A 335 -3.96 -33.89 32.91
N ALA A 336 -4.01 -33.56 34.19
CA ALA A 336 -3.62 -34.47 35.25
C ALA A 336 -4.59 -35.65 35.41
N GLN A 337 -5.82 -35.55 34.88
CA GLN A 337 -6.82 -36.60 34.98
C GLN A 337 -6.44 -37.78 34.09
N GLY A 338 -6.00 -38.88 34.69
CA GLY A 338 -5.63 -40.11 33.97
C GLY A 338 -4.24 -40.09 33.30
N ALA A 339 -3.45 -39.01 33.44
CA ALA A 339 -2.14 -38.91 32.83
C ALA A 339 -1.06 -39.69 33.63
N PRO A 340 -0.09 -40.32 32.92
CA PRO A 340 1.05 -40.98 33.57
C PRO A 340 1.89 -40.03 34.46
N ASN A 341 2.01 -38.76 34.01
CA ASN A 341 2.77 -37.70 34.69
C ASN A 341 1.88 -36.81 35.58
N ARG A 342 0.82 -37.36 36.15
CA ARG A 342 -0.18 -36.66 36.95
C ARG A 342 0.44 -35.74 38.01
N GLN A 343 1.45 -36.20 38.73
CA GLN A 343 2.08 -35.39 39.81
C GLN A 343 2.71 -34.11 39.27
N GLN A 344 3.44 -34.23 38.14
CA GLN A 344 4.04 -33.06 37.47
C GLN A 344 2.95 -32.09 37.00
N ARG A 345 1.87 -32.60 36.39
CA ARG A 345 0.76 -31.77 35.92
C ARG A 345 0.04 -31.05 37.08
N LEU A 346 -0.16 -31.70 38.22
CA LEU A 346 -0.73 -31.05 39.40
C LEU A 346 0.22 -29.98 39.98
N ALA A 347 1.53 -30.26 40.00
CA ALA A 347 2.53 -29.25 40.42
C ALA A 347 2.52 -28.01 39.53
N ASP A 348 2.46 -28.19 38.19
CA ASP A 348 2.33 -27.09 37.25
C ASP A 348 1.00 -26.34 37.42
N ALA A 349 -0.11 -27.06 37.61
CA ALA A 349 -1.42 -26.47 37.87
C ALA A 349 -1.41 -25.60 39.14
N LEU A 350 -0.81 -26.12 40.22
CA LEU A 350 -0.66 -25.38 41.48
C LEU A 350 0.19 -24.12 41.30
N LYS A 351 1.37 -24.26 40.68
CA LYS A 351 2.29 -23.16 40.39
C LYS A 351 1.59 -22.01 39.65
N TYR A 352 0.94 -22.31 38.53
CA TYR A 352 0.28 -21.28 37.72
C TYR A 352 -0.94 -20.68 38.43
N SER A 353 -1.72 -21.50 39.16
CA SER A 353 -2.85 -21.01 39.96
C SER A 353 -2.39 -20.09 41.10
N GLN A 354 -1.27 -20.38 41.77
CA GLN A 354 -0.69 -19.52 42.82
C GLN A 354 -0.20 -18.19 42.22
N GLN A 355 0.50 -18.23 41.09
CA GLN A 355 0.95 -17.02 40.39
C GLN A 355 -0.23 -16.14 39.96
N CYS A 356 -1.30 -16.74 39.42
CA CYS A 356 -2.51 -16.03 39.06
C CYS A 356 -3.21 -15.43 40.28
N ALA A 357 -3.30 -16.18 41.41
CA ALA A 357 -3.93 -15.72 42.64
C ALA A 357 -3.20 -14.53 43.28
N ALA A 358 -1.92 -14.32 42.96
CA ALA A 358 -1.14 -13.19 43.44
C ALA A 358 -1.43 -11.90 42.64
N ILE A 359 -2.03 -11.98 41.45
CA ILE A 359 -2.36 -10.85 40.61
C ILE A 359 -3.79 -10.38 40.91
N PRO A 360 -4.00 -9.13 41.41
CA PRO A 360 -5.33 -8.59 41.61
C PRO A 360 -6.08 -8.49 40.29
N GLY A 361 -7.35 -8.84 40.23
CA GLY A 361 -8.17 -8.72 39.04
C GLY A 361 -9.20 -9.84 38.87
N LYS A 362 -9.75 -9.93 37.65
CA LYS A 362 -10.87 -10.81 37.27
C LYS A 362 -10.68 -12.29 37.70
N TYR A 363 -9.48 -12.80 37.56
CA TYR A 363 -9.18 -14.23 37.78
C TYR A 363 -8.74 -14.57 39.20
N GLN A 364 -8.42 -13.59 40.03
CA GLN A 364 -7.82 -13.81 41.36
C GLN A 364 -8.64 -14.71 42.26
N ALA A 365 -9.94 -14.44 42.42
CA ALA A 365 -10.81 -15.19 43.31
C ALA A 365 -10.94 -16.67 42.90
N GLN A 366 -11.10 -16.89 41.60
CA GLN A 366 -11.20 -18.26 41.09
C GLN A 366 -9.85 -18.99 41.16
N ALA A 367 -8.74 -18.30 40.93
CA ALA A 367 -7.40 -18.89 41.08
C ALA A 367 -7.13 -19.34 42.53
N LYS A 368 -7.54 -18.55 43.53
CA LYS A 368 -7.47 -18.95 44.94
C LYS A 368 -8.28 -20.24 45.22
N LYS A 369 -9.49 -20.36 44.70
CA LYS A 369 -10.31 -21.60 44.82
C LYS A 369 -9.61 -22.78 44.13
N ASN A 370 -9.00 -22.57 42.96
CA ASN A 370 -8.26 -23.61 42.24
C ASN A 370 -7.06 -24.11 43.07
N VAL A 371 -6.31 -23.21 43.71
CA VAL A 371 -5.20 -23.56 44.61
C VAL A 371 -5.70 -24.50 45.74
N THR A 372 -6.79 -24.13 46.42
CA THR A 372 -7.36 -24.96 47.49
C THR A 372 -7.81 -26.32 46.98
N ALA A 373 -8.47 -26.37 45.83
CA ALA A 373 -8.94 -27.62 45.23
C ALA A 373 -7.78 -28.55 44.82
N ILE A 374 -6.70 -28.00 44.29
CA ILE A 374 -5.52 -28.79 43.88
C ILE A 374 -4.79 -29.34 45.11
N GLN A 375 -4.64 -28.56 46.17
CA GLN A 375 -3.99 -28.98 47.42
C GLN A 375 -4.80 -30.04 48.18
N GLY A 376 -6.14 -29.96 48.10
CA GLY A 376 -7.03 -30.96 48.71
C GLY A 376 -7.24 -32.24 47.89
N ALA A 377 -6.66 -32.31 46.68
CA ALA A 377 -6.83 -33.47 45.82
C ALA A 377 -6.09 -34.70 46.40
N PRO A 378 -6.79 -35.84 46.65
CA PRO A 378 -6.16 -37.00 47.28
C PRO A 378 -5.01 -37.55 46.45
N ALA A 379 -3.90 -37.85 47.13
CA ALA A 379 -2.80 -38.59 46.52
C ALA A 379 -3.31 -39.95 46.04
N GLN A 380 -3.20 -40.27 44.77
CA GLN A 380 -3.54 -41.64 44.34
C GLN A 380 -2.61 -42.60 45.03
N LYS A 381 -3.20 -43.54 45.84
CA LYS A 381 -2.47 -44.69 46.35
C LYS A 381 -1.90 -45.44 45.15
N LYS A 382 -0.57 -45.58 45.09
CA LYS A 382 0.11 -46.51 44.13
C LYS A 382 -0.55 -47.86 44.29
N ARG A 383 -1.25 -48.35 43.28
CA ARG A 383 -1.59 -49.75 43.12
C ARG A 383 -0.42 -50.49 42.52
#